data_ded90d2a16d23d7775911c4ec3b933d5
#
_entry.id   ded90d2a16d23d7775911c4ec3b933d5
#
_cell.length_a   1.000
_cell.length_b   1.000
_cell.length_c   1.000
_cell.angle_alpha   90.00
_cell.angle_beta   90.00
_cell.angle_gamma   90.00
#
_symmetry.space_group_name_H-M   'P 1'
#
loop_
_entity.id
_entity.type
_entity.pdbx_description
1 polymer ?
#
loop_
_entity_poly.entity_id
_entity_poly.type
_entity_poly.pdbx_seq_one_letter_code
_entity_poly.pdbx_strand_id
1 'polypeptide(L)'
;MSSTMKEIIEQLEAKRAAARMGGGQRRIDAQHSKGRLTARERIEVLLDEGSFEEWDMFVEHRCADFGMEQNHIPGDGVVTGYGTINGRLVFVFSQDFTVFGGALSEAHAEKICKVMDQAMKVGVPVIGINDSGGARIQEGVASLAGYAEVFQRNVMASGVIPQISMIMGPCAGGAVYSPAMTDFIFMVKDSSYMFVTGPDVVKTVTHETVTAEELGGAITHTTKSGVADMAFENDVQALLMLRRLYNYIPPNNREKAPYRPTLDPVSRADMSLDTLVPDNPNKPYDMKELIEKTADDGEFFELQPEYAKNIIIGFARMDGHVVGIVANQPLVLAGCLDIKSSIKAARFVRFCDAFNIPVLTFVDVPGFMPGTAQEYGGIIKHGAKLLYAYAECTVPKITVITRKAYGGAYDVMSSKHLRGDVNFAWPNAEIAVMGAKGAVEIIFREDKNDPEKLAAREAEYKARFANPFVAGARGFIDDVIQPHETRMRICRSLAMLKDKKAENPWRKHGNMPL
;
A
#
# COMPACT_ATOMS: atom_id res chain seq x y z
N MET A 1 -20.11 7.20 56.17
CA MET A 1 -21.34 6.70 55.51
C MET A 1 -20.88 5.96 54.25
N SER A 2 -21.39 4.78 54.00
CA SER A 2 -21.05 4.06 52.77
C SER A 2 -21.80 4.72 51.61
N SER A 3 -21.11 5.08 50.52
CA SER A 3 -21.73 5.65 49.32
C SER A 3 -22.73 4.66 48.72
N THR A 4 -23.87 5.17 48.27
CA THR A 4 -24.86 4.35 47.57
C THR A 4 -24.33 3.95 46.17
N MET A 5 -24.84 2.87 45.59
CA MET A 5 -24.46 2.47 44.20
C MET A 5 -24.73 3.60 43.21
N LYS A 6 -25.80 4.37 43.38
CA LYS A 6 -26.12 5.53 42.56
C LYS A 6 -25.00 6.57 42.58
N GLU A 7 -24.55 6.95 43.79
CA GLU A 7 -23.45 7.91 43.97
C GLU A 7 -22.14 7.39 43.35
N ILE A 8 -21.86 6.09 43.45
CA ILE A 8 -20.69 5.46 42.88
C ILE A 8 -20.76 5.51 41.33
N ILE A 9 -21.92 5.24 40.74
CA ILE A 9 -22.14 5.36 39.30
C ILE A 9 -21.97 6.81 38.82
N GLU A 10 -22.53 7.79 39.57
CA GLU A 10 -22.36 9.21 39.26
C GLU A 10 -20.86 9.62 39.28
N GLN A 11 -20.09 9.11 40.25
CA GLN A 11 -18.65 9.34 40.31
C GLN A 11 -17.91 8.68 39.12
N LEU A 12 -18.31 7.48 38.72
CA LEU A 12 -17.74 6.81 37.53
C LEU A 12 -17.98 7.65 36.28
N GLU A 13 -19.20 8.13 36.05
CA GLU A 13 -19.52 8.94 34.88
C GLU A 13 -18.79 10.28 34.88
N ALA A 14 -18.62 10.90 36.06
CA ALA A 14 -17.79 12.10 36.18
C ALA A 14 -16.32 11.86 35.82
N LYS A 15 -15.75 10.74 36.26
CA LYS A 15 -14.37 10.34 35.87
C LYS A 15 -14.26 10.07 34.39
N ARG A 16 -15.24 9.37 33.79
CA ARG A 16 -15.27 9.14 32.32
C ARG A 16 -15.36 10.45 31.54
N ALA A 17 -16.22 11.36 31.96
CA ALA A 17 -16.34 12.67 31.34
C ALA A 17 -15.03 13.47 31.42
N ALA A 18 -14.33 13.43 32.54
CA ALA A 18 -13.02 14.06 32.69
C ALA A 18 -11.96 13.41 31.80
N ALA A 19 -11.93 12.09 31.72
CA ALA A 19 -11.00 11.36 30.83
C ALA A 19 -11.23 11.70 29.36
N ARG A 20 -12.47 11.85 28.92
CA ARG A 20 -12.81 12.22 27.53
C ARG A 20 -12.34 13.63 27.16
N MET A 21 -12.12 14.50 28.12
CA MET A 21 -11.61 15.86 27.89
C MET A 21 -10.12 15.90 27.54
N GLY A 22 -9.38 14.81 27.74
CA GLY A 22 -7.95 14.74 27.45
C GLY A 22 -7.18 15.90 28.06
N GLY A 23 -6.51 16.70 27.22
CA GLY A 23 -5.76 17.90 27.66
C GLY A 23 -6.60 19.12 27.98
N GLY A 24 -7.94 19.00 27.95
CA GLY A 24 -8.91 20.07 28.32
C GLY A 24 -9.37 20.89 27.11
N GLN A 25 -10.49 21.60 27.31
CA GLN A 25 -11.22 22.33 26.27
C GLN A 25 -10.33 23.27 25.45
N ARG A 26 -9.48 24.04 26.11
CA ARG A 26 -8.57 24.97 25.41
C ARG A 26 -7.70 24.28 24.36
N ARG A 27 -7.19 23.08 24.65
CA ARG A 27 -6.34 22.32 23.71
C ARG A 27 -7.18 21.66 22.62
N ILE A 28 -8.41 21.24 22.93
CA ILE A 28 -9.38 20.76 21.95
C ILE A 28 -9.70 21.89 20.96
N ASP A 29 -10.04 23.08 21.42
CA ASP A 29 -10.32 24.25 20.59
C ASP A 29 -9.12 24.60 19.69
N ALA A 30 -7.89 24.45 20.21
CA ALA A 30 -6.67 24.65 19.44
C ALA A 30 -6.47 23.62 18.32
N GLN A 31 -6.96 22.38 18.46
CA GLN A 31 -6.99 21.40 17.38
C GLN A 31 -8.03 21.79 16.32
N HIS A 32 -9.24 22.09 16.75
CA HIS A 32 -10.33 22.50 15.86
C HIS A 32 -9.99 23.77 15.05
N SER A 33 -9.34 24.75 15.67
CA SER A 33 -8.91 25.98 14.98
C SER A 33 -7.91 25.74 13.85
N LYS A 34 -7.23 24.61 13.88
CA LYS A 34 -6.31 24.14 12.82
C LYS A 34 -6.97 23.20 11.80
N GLY A 35 -8.30 23.04 11.89
CA GLY A 35 -9.04 22.10 11.03
C GLY A 35 -8.78 20.62 11.33
N ARG A 36 -8.29 20.30 12.51
CA ARG A 36 -8.00 18.91 12.94
C ARG A 36 -9.09 18.39 13.87
N LEU A 37 -9.42 17.12 13.73
CA LEU A 37 -10.24 16.40 14.69
C LEU A 37 -9.40 16.01 15.93
N THR A 38 -10.09 15.77 17.06
CA THR A 38 -9.48 15.14 18.23
C THR A 38 -9.27 13.64 18.00
N ALA A 39 -8.48 13.00 18.86
CA ALA A 39 -8.26 11.55 18.81
C ALA A 39 -9.57 10.76 18.86
N ARG A 40 -10.53 11.18 19.69
CA ARG A 40 -11.84 10.53 19.84
C ARG A 40 -12.75 10.74 18.64
N GLU A 41 -12.83 11.97 18.15
CA GLU A 41 -13.61 12.30 16.95
C GLU A 41 -13.11 11.51 15.72
N ARG A 42 -11.80 11.29 15.60
CA ARG A 42 -11.24 10.46 14.54
C ARG A 42 -11.72 9.01 14.62
N ILE A 43 -11.80 8.44 15.83
CA ILE A 43 -12.34 7.10 16.05
C ILE A 43 -13.84 7.06 15.72
N GLU A 44 -14.61 8.07 16.11
CA GLU A 44 -16.05 8.17 15.82
C GLU A 44 -16.33 8.21 14.31
N VAL A 45 -15.49 8.92 13.52
CA VAL A 45 -15.62 8.96 12.06
C VAL A 45 -15.18 7.64 11.43
N LEU A 46 -14.14 6.99 11.98
CA LEU A 46 -13.56 5.77 11.43
C LEU A 46 -14.47 4.55 11.64
N LEU A 47 -14.99 4.37 12.83
CA LEU A 47 -15.74 3.17 13.21
C LEU A 47 -17.25 3.33 12.96
N ASP A 48 -17.93 2.20 12.89
CA ASP A 48 -19.38 2.18 12.85
C ASP A 48 -19.97 2.78 14.12
N GLU A 49 -21.07 3.52 13.97
CA GLU A 49 -21.72 4.21 15.08
C GLU A 49 -22.05 3.24 16.23
N GLY A 50 -21.67 3.63 17.45
CA GLY A 50 -21.91 2.85 18.66
C GLY A 50 -21.10 1.55 18.80
N SER A 51 -20.18 1.26 17.89
CA SER A 51 -19.40 0.02 17.93
C SER A 51 -18.12 0.10 18.77
N PHE A 52 -17.69 1.30 19.16
CA PHE A 52 -16.40 1.48 19.83
C PHE A 52 -16.45 1.06 21.30
N GLU A 53 -15.60 0.15 21.67
CA GLU A 53 -15.34 -0.28 23.05
C GLU A 53 -13.94 0.18 23.46
N GLU A 54 -13.91 1.19 24.32
CA GLU A 54 -12.64 1.76 24.81
C GLU A 54 -12.05 0.93 25.93
N TRP A 55 -10.74 0.68 25.82
CA TRP A 55 -9.94 0.04 26.85
C TRP A 55 -8.94 1.01 27.47
N ASP A 56 -8.64 0.80 28.75
CA ASP A 56 -7.58 1.54 29.47
C ASP A 56 -7.81 3.07 29.53
N MET A 57 -9.09 3.51 29.57
CA MET A 57 -9.46 4.93 29.69
C MET A 57 -8.84 5.59 30.93
N PHE A 58 -8.64 4.83 32.01
CA PHE A 58 -8.15 5.35 33.30
C PHE A 58 -6.66 5.13 33.52
N VAL A 59 -5.92 4.58 32.56
CA VAL A 59 -4.47 4.40 32.66
C VAL A 59 -3.79 5.76 32.68
N GLU A 60 -2.83 5.93 33.59
CA GLU A 60 -2.02 7.12 33.75
C GLU A 60 -0.53 6.73 33.71
N HIS A 61 0.35 7.69 33.41
CA HIS A 61 1.79 7.49 33.45
C HIS A 61 2.28 7.27 34.88
N ARG A 62 3.47 6.71 35.01
CA ARG A 62 4.16 6.41 36.28
C ARG A 62 5.40 7.30 36.53
N CYS A 63 5.56 8.36 35.73
CA CYS A 63 6.69 9.27 35.86
C CYS A 63 6.57 10.14 37.11
N ALA A 64 7.61 10.16 37.92
CA ALA A 64 7.70 10.96 39.14
C ALA A 64 8.73 12.11 39.03
N ASP A 65 9.32 12.34 37.86
CA ASP A 65 10.35 13.33 37.62
C ASP A 65 9.81 14.55 36.88
N PHE A 66 10.51 15.68 37.01
CA PHE A 66 10.23 16.92 36.27
C PHE A 66 8.80 17.49 36.43
N GLY A 67 8.17 17.27 37.60
CA GLY A 67 6.82 17.76 37.91
C GLY A 67 5.70 16.92 37.28
N MET A 68 6.03 15.78 36.69
CA MET A 68 5.02 14.87 36.13
C MET A 68 4.14 14.24 37.21
N GLU A 69 4.66 14.05 38.41
CA GLU A 69 3.92 13.50 39.57
C GLU A 69 2.68 14.31 39.95
N GLN A 70 2.58 15.56 39.51
CA GLN A 70 1.44 16.45 39.76
C GLN A 70 0.52 16.60 38.55
N ASN A 71 0.83 15.93 37.43
CA ASN A 71 0.13 16.15 36.18
C ASN A 71 -0.30 14.82 35.54
N HIS A 72 -1.27 14.17 36.18
CA HIS A 72 -1.85 12.92 35.68
C HIS A 72 -3.10 13.20 34.84
N ILE A 73 -3.09 12.71 33.60
CA ILE A 73 -4.24 12.80 32.69
C ILE A 73 -4.66 11.39 32.32
N PRO A 74 -5.89 10.96 32.66
CA PRO A 74 -6.38 9.62 32.33
C PRO A 74 -6.32 9.33 30.83
N GLY A 75 -5.92 8.12 30.48
CA GLY A 75 -5.72 7.69 29.11
C GLY A 75 -4.30 7.93 28.57
N ASP A 76 -3.52 8.75 29.26
CA ASP A 76 -2.10 9.05 29.00
C ASP A 76 -1.75 9.32 27.52
N GLY A 77 -2.58 10.09 26.84
CA GLY A 77 -2.30 10.58 25.49
C GLY A 77 -2.58 9.61 24.35
N VAL A 78 -3.27 8.51 24.60
CA VAL A 78 -3.73 7.60 23.55
C VAL A 78 -5.07 6.96 23.89
N VAL A 79 -5.99 6.99 22.95
CA VAL A 79 -7.29 6.31 23.03
C VAL A 79 -7.16 4.95 22.35
N THR A 80 -7.49 3.87 23.07
CA THR A 80 -7.29 2.49 22.59
C THR A 80 -8.55 1.66 22.77
N GLY A 81 -8.76 0.70 21.88
CA GLY A 81 -9.90 -0.20 21.96
C GLY A 81 -10.16 -0.93 20.64
N TYR A 82 -11.40 -1.32 20.45
CA TYR A 82 -11.84 -2.02 19.24
C TYR A 82 -13.26 -1.57 18.84
N GLY A 83 -13.60 -1.85 17.62
CA GLY A 83 -14.94 -1.60 17.07
C GLY A 83 -15.09 -2.28 15.73
N THR A 84 -16.02 -1.82 14.91
CA THR A 84 -16.25 -2.36 13.58
C THR A 84 -16.13 -1.30 12.49
N ILE A 85 -15.75 -1.72 11.31
CA ILE A 85 -15.84 -0.97 10.06
C ILE A 85 -16.67 -1.80 9.09
N ASN A 86 -17.83 -1.28 8.69
CA ASN A 86 -18.78 -2.02 7.86
C ASN A 86 -19.10 -3.42 8.44
N GLY A 87 -19.31 -3.49 9.74
CA GLY A 87 -19.62 -4.72 10.48
C GLY A 87 -18.43 -5.64 10.76
N ARG A 88 -17.23 -5.30 10.34
CA ARG A 88 -16.02 -6.13 10.51
C ARG A 88 -15.13 -5.58 11.62
N LEU A 89 -14.72 -6.47 12.51
CA LEU A 89 -13.92 -6.16 13.69
C LEU A 89 -12.54 -5.57 13.33
N VAL A 90 -12.13 -4.57 14.10
CA VAL A 90 -10.81 -3.93 14.01
C VAL A 90 -10.37 -3.42 15.39
N PHE A 91 -9.08 -3.51 15.68
CA PHE A 91 -8.49 -2.81 16.83
C PHE A 91 -7.89 -1.48 16.39
N VAL A 92 -8.02 -0.48 17.27
CA VAL A 92 -7.56 0.88 16.98
C VAL A 92 -6.80 1.46 18.15
N PHE A 93 -5.83 2.29 17.85
CA PHE A 93 -5.29 3.28 18.79
C PHE A 93 -5.22 4.65 18.11
N SER A 94 -5.52 5.70 18.85
CA SER A 94 -5.50 7.08 18.36
C SER A 94 -4.75 7.96 19.36
N GLN A 95 -3.61 8.49 18.94
CA GLN A 95 -2.79 9.35 19.78
C GLN A 95 -3.47 10.72 19.95
N ASP A 96 -3.49 11.21 21.18
CA ASP A 96 -4.13 12.46 21.55
C ASP A 96 -3.08 13.56 21.74
N PHE A 97 -2.94 14.40 20.74
CA PHE A 97 -1.99 15.52 20.78
C PHE A 97 -2.31 16.55 21.89
N THR A 98 -3.55 16.59 22.38
CA THR A 98 -3.94 17.48 23.49
C THR A 98 -3.30 17.07 24.82
N VAL A 99 -2.84 15.82 24.94
CA VAL A 99 -2.21 15.27 26.14
C VAL A 99 -0.71 15.08 25.89
N PHE A 100 0.10 15.92 26.50
CA PHE A 100 1.56 15.92 26.38
C PHE A 100 2.07 15.87 24.91
N GLY A 101 1.35 16.51 23.99
CA GLY A 101 1.67 16.48 22.56
C GLY A 101 1.61 15.08 21.93
N GLY A 102 0.82 14.16 22.48
CA GLY A 102 0.75 12.78 22.02
C GLY A 102 2.05 11.99 22.22
N ALA A 103 2.97 12.52 23.05
CA ALA A 103 4.28 11.89 23.26
C ALA A 103 4.15 10.52 23.93
N LEU A 104 4.93 9.55 23.44
CA LEU A 104 4.87 8.17 23.89
C LEU A 104 5.62 8.00 25.22
N SER A 105 4.88 7.61 26.23
CA SER A 105 5.37 7.14 27.54
C SER A 105 5.43 5.63 27.59
N GLU A 106 5.95 5.07 28.67
CA GLU A 106 5.87 3.63 28.94
C GLU A 106 4.41 3.15 28.98
N ALA A 107 3.56 3.81 29.78
CA ALA A 107 2.12 3.47 29.89
C ALA A 107 1.35 3.64 28.58
N HIS A 108 1.62 4.69 27.84
CA HIS A 108 1.08 4.91 26.49
C HIS A 108 1.44 3.74 25.53
N ALA A 109 2.70 3.32 25.55
CA ALA A 109 3.16 2.19 24.75
C ALA A 109 2.50 0.87 25.18
N GLU A 110 2.36 0.62 26.47
CA GLU A 110 1.69 -0.58 27.00
C GLU A 110 0.24 -0.69 26.52
N LYS A 111 -0.49 0.43 26.44
CA LYS A 111 -1.84 0.47 25.91
C LYS A 111 -1.89 0.09 24.42
N ILE A 112 -0.97 0.63 23.61
CA ILE A 112 -0.83 0.29 22.18
C ILE A 112 -0.49 -1.20 22.04
N CYS A 113 0.49 -1.67 22.77
CA CYS A 113 0.91 -3.07 22.74
C CYS A 113 -0.23 -4.03 23.10
N LYS A 114 -1.05 -3.68 24.09
CA LYS A 114 -2.19 -4.48 24.51
C LYS A 114 -3.21 -4.69 23.39
N VAL A 115 -3.56 -3.64 22.65
CA VAL A 115 -4.50 -3.77 21.51
C VAL A 115 -3.87 -4.51 20.34
N MET A 116 -2.58 -4.32 20.08
CA MET A 116 -1.85 -5.07 19.05
C MET A 116 -1.78 -6.56 19.38
N ASP A 117 -1.44 -6.91 20.62
CA ASP A 117 -1.40 -8.31 21.09
C ASP A 117 -2.78 -8.97 20.97
N GLN A 118 -3.84 -8.24 21.29
CA GLN A 118 -5.19 -8.77 21.19
C GLN A 118 -5.64 -8.93 19.74
N ALA A 119 -5.32 -7.97 18.87
CA ALA A 119 -5.58 -8.08 17.44
C ALA A 119 -4.92 -9.33 16.83
N MET A 120 -3.67 -9.63 17.23
CA MET A 120 -2.96 -10.84 16.82
C MET A 120 -3.65 -12.12 17.31
N LYS A 121 -4.14 -12.15 18.54
CA LYS A 121 -4.83 -13.32 19.11
C LYS A 121 -6.17 -13.58 18.43
N VAL A 122 -6.88 -12.52 18.10
CA VAL A 122 -8.21 -12.59 17.44
C VAL A 122 -8.09 -12.78 15.93
N GLY A 123 -6.98 -12.34 15.33
CA GLY A 123 -6.75 -12.40 13.89
C GLY A 123 -7.54 -11.34 13.13
N VAL A 124 -7.40 -10.08 13.52
CA VAL A 124 -8.05 -8.93 12.87
C VAL A 124 -7.07 -7.77 12.68
N PRO A 125 -7.34 -6.84 11.76
CA PRO A 125 -6.46 -5.70 11.51
C PRO A 125 -6.30 -4.78 12.71
N VAL A 126 -5.19 -4.05 12.70
CA VAL A 126 -4.90 -2.94 13.62
C VAL A 126 -4.77 -1.65 12.81
N ILE A 127 -5.43 -0.59 13.28
CA ILE A 127 -5.32 0.76 12.72
C ILE A 127 -4.73 1.68 13.77
N GLY A 128 -3.60 2.31 13.45
CA GLY A 128 -2.99 3.36 14.26
C GLY A 128 -3.26 4.74 13.68
N ILE A 129 -3.84 5.63 14.49
CA ILE A 129 -3.99 7.04 14.17
C ILE A 129 -2.89 7.79 14.90
N ASN A 130 -1.90 8.28 14.14
CA ASN A 130 -0.67 8.84 14.66
C ASN A 130 -0.73 10.37 14.69
N ASP A 131 -0.49 10.94 15.87
CA ASP A 131 -0.45 12.37 16.11
C ASP A 131 0.42 12.61 17.36
N SER A 132 1.77 12.62 17.18
CA SER A 132 2.72 12.56 18.27
C SER A 132 3.99 13.36 17.99
N GLY A 133 4.42 14.08 19.00
CA GLY A 133 5.73 14.75 19.00
C GLY A 133 6.93 13.82 19.16
N GLY A 134 6.73 12.52 19.37
CA GLY A 134 7.80 11.54 19.56
C GLY A 134 7.88 10.99 20.99
N ALA A 135 9.09 10.70 21.47
CA ALA A 135 9.31 10.18 22.81
C ALA A 135 8.98 11.22 23.90
N ARG A 136 8.37 10.78 25.00
CA ARG A 136 8.18 11.61 26.20
C ARG A 136 9.51 11.73 26.94
N ILE A 137 10.21 12.83 26.73
CA ILE A 137 11.59 13.03 27.20
C ILE A 137 11.73 12.96 28.73
N GLN A 138 10.68 13.30 29.47
CA GLN A 138 10.66 13.23 30.95
C GLN A 138 10.79 11.79 31.47
N GLU A 139 10.45 10.80 30.68
CA GLU A 139 10.55 9.38 31.03
C GLU A 139 11.87 8.74 30.53
N GLY A 140 12.68 9.47 29.79
CA GLY A 140 13.99 9.00 29.35
C GLY A 140 13.93 7.68 28.57
N VAL A 141 14.78 6.73 28.95
CA VAL A 141 14.91 5.44 28.26
C VAL A 141 13.65 4.56 28.33
N ALA A 142 12.76 4.76 29.31
CA ALA A 142 11.50 4.03 29.40
C ALA A 142 10.59 4.30 28.19
N SER A 143 10.58 5.55 27.68
CA SER A 143 9.89 5.90 26.46
C SER A 143 10.48 5.15 25.24
N LEU A 144 11.81 5.06 25.15
CA LEU A 144 12.47 4.32 24.07
C LEU A 144 12.20 2.82 24.14
N ALA A 145 12.16 2.25 25.33
CA ALA A 145 11.75 0.86 25.54
C ALA A 145 10.31 0.64 25.05
N GLY A 146 9.40 1.57 25.36
CA GLY A 146 8.04 1.55 24.87
C GLY A 146 7.95 1.53 23.34
N TYR A 147 8.74 2.34 22.64
CA TYR A 147 8.82 2.28 21.19
C TYR A 147 9.30 0.93 20.68
N ALA A 148 10.36 0.38 21.28
CA ALA A 148 10.90 -0.92 20.89
C ALA A 148 9.86 -2.05 21.03
N GLU A 149 9.05 -2.01 22.09
CA GLU A 149 7.95 -2.95 22.31
C GLU A 149 6.86 -2.86 21.20
N VAL A 150 6.55 -1.65 20.76
CA VAL A 150 5.63 -1.44 19.63
C VAL A 150 6.25 -1.95 18.33
N PHE A 151 7.53 -1.62 18.05
CA PHE A 151 8.24 -2.08 16.84
C PHE A 151 8.31 -3.61 16.77
N GLN A 152 8.61 -4.28 17.88
CA GLN A 152 8.62 -5.73 17.94
C GLN A 152 7.27 -6.33 17.50
N ARG A 153 6.17 -5.73 17.94
CA ARG A 153 4.82 -6.17 17.56
C ARG A 153 4.50 -5.87 16.11
N ASN A 154 4.93 -4.73 15.57
CA ASN A 154 4.79 -4.45 14.14
C ASN A 154 5.47 -5.54 13.29
N VAL A 155 6.67 -5.96 13.67
CA VAL A 155 7.42 -7.00 12.95
C VAL A 155 6.71 -8.36 13.06
N MET A 156 6.25 -8.74 14.25
CA MET A 156 5.55 -10.01 14.45
C MET A 156 4.19 -10.07 13.76
N ALA A 157 3.50 -8.94 13.66
CA ALA A 157 2.21 -8.82 12.98
C ALA A 157 2.33 -8.74 11.45
N SER A 158 3.50 -8.39 10.92
CA SER A 158 3.74 -8.25 9.49
C SER A 158 3.44 -9.54 8.72
N GLY A 159 2.54 -9.46 7.75
CA GLY A 159 2.07 -10.62 6.98
C GLY A 159 1.15 -11.58 7.76
N VAL A 160 0.74 -11.24 8.97
CA VAL A 160 -0.18 -12.04 9.81
C VAL A 160 -1.54 -11.36 9.91
N ILE A 161 -1.56 -10.11 10.29
CA ILE A 161 -2.74 -9.23 10.26
C ILE A 161 -2.42 -7.94 9.51
N PRO A 162 -3.35 -7.35 8.77
CA PRO A 162 -3.14 -6.04 8.16
C PRO A 162 -2.91 -4.96 9.21
N GLN A 163 -1.94 -4.10 8.95
CA GLN A 163 -1.60 -2.95 9.80
C GLN A 163 -1.71 -1.68 8.96
N ILE A 164 -2.47 -0.70 9.42
CA ILE A 164 -2.72 0.55 8.70
C ILE A 164 -2.39 1.73 9.59
N SER A 165 -1.66 2.69 9.04
CA SER A 165 -1.28 3.92 9.73
C SER A 165 -1.94 5.14 9.08
N MET A 166 -2.60 5.93 9.91
CA MET A 166 -3.15 7.24 9.55
C MET A 166 -2.29 8.30 10.23
N ILE A 167 -1.63 9.14 9.46
CA ILE A 167 -0.82 10.23 10.00
C ILE A 167 -1.67 11.50 9.95
N MET A 168 -2.14 11.95 11.09
CA MET A 168 -3.12 13.04 11.20
C MET A 168 -2.61 14.24 12.00
N GLY A 169 -1.33 14.28 12.24
CA GLY A 169 -0.61 15.35 12.90
C GLY A 169 0.89 15.13 12.80
N PRO A 170 1.68 15.73 13.65
CA PRO A 170 3.11 15.44 13.72
C PRO A 170 3.38 13.96 13.97
N CYS A 171 4.40 13.43 13.31
CA CYS A 171 4.95 12.10 13.55
C CYS A 171 6.46 12.21 13.37
N ALA A 172 7.19 12.41 14.46
CA ALA A 172 8.59 12.78 14.42
C ALA A 172 9.48 11.84 15.25
N GLY A 173 10.76 11.72 14.86
CA GLY A 173 11.73 10.91 15.55
C GLY A 173 11.36 9.44 15.56
N GLY A 174 11.42 8.79 16.72
CA GLY A 174 11.06 7.37 16.86
C GLY A 174 9.65 7.00 16.41
N ALA A 175 8.73 7.96 16.41
CA ALA A 175 7.35 7.76 16.02
C ALA A 175 7.16 7.36 14.54
N VAL A 176 8.13 7.63 13.66
CA VAL A 176 7.99 7.34 12.22
C VAL A 176 8.23 5.86 11.87
N TYR A 177 8.97 5.13 12.70
CA TYR A 177 9.38 3.76 12.36
C TYR A 177 8.24 2.74 12.46
N SER A 178 7.35 2.89 13.42
CA SER A 178 6.16 2.02 13.51
C SER A 178 5.28 2.14 12.26
N PRO A 179 4.84 3.33 11.83
CA PRO A 179 4.13 3.48 10.56
C PRO A 179 4.89 2.93 9.35
N ALA A 180 6.20 3.15 9.28
CA ALA A 180 7.02 2.67 8.16
C ALA A 180 7.03 1.15 7.99
N MET A 181 6.77 0.40 9.07
CA MET A 181 6.66 -1.06 9.05
C MET A 181 5.23 -1.56 8.80
N THR A 182 4.23 -0.70 8.76
CA THR A 182 2.85 -1.07 8.48
C THR A 182 2.60 -1.23 6.97
N ASP A 183 1.45 -1.79 6.61
CA ASP A 183 1.13 -2.12 5.22
C ASP A 183 0.72 -0.91 4.39
N PHE A 184 -0.04 0.03 4.98
CA PHE A 184 -0.51 1.25 4.32
C PHE A 184 -0.35 2.47 5.22
N ILE A 185 0.02 3.60 4.60
CA ILE A 185 0.18 4.88 5.28
C ILE A 185 -0.62 5.95 4.52
N PHE A 186 -1.59 6.55 5.20
CA PHE A 186 -2.36 7.69 4.69
C PHE A 186 -1.98 8.96 5.45
N MET A 187 -1.86 10.07 4.75
CA MET A 187 -1.49 11.37 5.32
C MET A 187 -2.53 12.46 4.98
N VAL A 188 -2.53 13.51 5.77
CA VAL A 188 -3.37 14.70 5.57
C VAL A 188 -2.48 15.88 5.18
N LYS A 189 -2.81 16.55 4.08
CA LYS A 189 -2.07 17.72 3.57
C LYS A 189 -2.07 18.85 4.59
N ASP A 190 -0.98 19.59 4.65
CA ASP A 190 -0.80 20.80 5.46
C ASP A 190 -1.01 20.63 6.97
N SER A 191 -1.22 19.42 7.46
CA SER A 191 -1.47 19.14 8.88
C SER A 191 -0.71 17.95 9.44
N SER A 192 -0.28 17.02 8.61
CA SER A 192 0.49 15.85 9.03
C SER A 192 1.91 15.86 8.46
N TYR A 193 2.85 15.42 9.26
CA TYR A 193 4.27 15.41 8.92
C TYR A 193 4.93 14.15 9.43
N MET A 194 5.82 13.57 8.61
CA MET A 194 6.71 12.47 9.00
C MET A 194 8.15 12.86 8.68
N PHE A 195 9.02 12.89 9.68
CA PHE A 195 10.46 13.08 9.49
C PHE A 195 11.25 12.52 10.67
N VAL A 196 12.49 12.13 10.41
CA VAL A 196 13.41 11.66 11.47
C VAL A 196 13.72 12.80 12.44
N THR A 197 13.98 13.98 11.91
CA THR A 197 14.18 15.22 12.67
C THR A 197 13.50 16.40 11.97
N GLY A 198 12.99 17.35 12.76
CA GLY A 198 12.29 18.52 12.23
C GLY A 198 13.21 19.55 11.53
N PRO A 199 12.59 20.56 10.88
CA PRO A 199 13.30 21.59 10.11
C PRO A 199 14.42 22.32 10.87
N ASP A 200 14.25 22.57 12.17
CA ASP A 200 15.24 23.28 12.98
C ASP A 200 16.54 22.46 13.14
N VAL A 201 16.43 21.15 13.34
CA VAL A 201 17.59 20.26 13.43
C VAL A 201 18.25 20.13 12.06
N VAL A 202 17.49 19.99 10.98
CA VAL A 202 18.00 19.99 9.62
C VAL A 202 18.81 21.25 9.34
N LYS A 203 18.27 22.42 9.67
CA LYS A 203 18.96 23.70 9.49
C LYS A 203 20.27 23.77 10.28
N THR A 204 20.28 23.25 11.50
CA THR A 204 21.47 23.26 12.36
C THR A 204 22.58 22.33 11.85
N VAL A 205 22.20 21.14 11.35
CA VAL A 205 23.14 20.07 10.99
C VAL A 205 23.58 20.15 9.53
N THR A 206 22.63 20.37 8.60
CA THR A 206 22.90 20.35 7.15
C THR A 206 22.92 21.74 6.52
N HIS A 207 22.54 22.78 7.29
CA HIS A 207 22.38 24.16 6.82
C HIS A 207 21.30 24.36 5.75
N GLU A 208 20.43 23.39 5.56
CA GLU A 208 19.28 23.49 4.66
C GLU A 208 18.13 24.23 5.37
N THR A 209 17.46 25.12 4.66
CA THR A 209 16.25 25.79 5.15
C THR A 209 15.04 25.22 4.43
N VAL A 210 14.20 24.50 5.16
CA VAL A 210 13.00 23.83 4.65
C VAL A 210 11.83 24.03 5.61
N THR A 211 10.62 24.03 5.10
CA THR A 211 9.40 23.97 5.93
C THR A 211 9.11 22.52 6.34
N ALA A 212 8.25 22.33 7.33
CA ALA A 212 7.82 20.99 7.73
C ALA A 212 7.10 20.25 6.58
N GLU A 213 6.29 20.96 5.80
CA GLU A 213 5.59 20.40 4.64
C GLU A 213 6.56 19.99 3.52
N GLU A 214 7.57 20.80 3.22
CA GLU A 214 8.60 20.47 2.23
C GLU A 214 9.47 19.30 2.65
N LEU A 215 9.80 19.19 3.94
CA LEU A 215 10.67 18.15 4.48
C LEU A 215 9.95 16.81 4.56
N GLY A 216 8.74 16.78 5.11
CA GLY A 216 8.05 15.54 5.43
C GLY A 216 6.52 15.64 5.42
N GLY A 217 5.94 16.55 4.66
CA GLY A 217 4.49 16.66 4.48
C GLY A 217 3.91 15.57 3.60
N ALA A 218 2.59 15.53 3.52
CA ALA A 218 1.85 14.52 2.77
C ALA A 218 2.23 14.49 1.28
N ILE A 219 2.38 15.64 0.64
CA ILE A 219 2.78 15.72 -0.78
C ILE A 219 4.21 15.19 -0.98
N THR A 220 5.13 15.53 -0.09
CA THR A 220 6.51 15.03 -0.17
C THR A 220 6.56 13.50 -0.10
N HIS A 221 5.82 12.90 0.82
CA HIS A 221 5.85 11.45 1.02
C HIS A 221 5.03 10.68 -0.01
N THR A 222 4.03 11.30 -0.64
CA THR A 222 3.26 10.66 -1.72
C THR A 222 3.83 10.86 -3.11
N THR A 223 4.77 11.80 -3.32
CA THR A 223 5.31 12.08 -4.66
C THR A 223 6.81 11.84 -4.79
N LYS A 224 7.59 12.11 -3.73
CA LYS A 224 9.06 12.05 -3.77
C LYS A 224 9.62 10.78 -3.12
N SER A 225 9.23 10.48 -1.89
CA SER A 225 9.79 9.37 -1.12
C SER A 225 9.02 8.05 -1.30
N GLY A 226 7.72 8.10 -1.58
CA GLY A 226 6.86 6.92 -1.66
C GLY A 226 6.57 6.27 -0.29
N VAL A 227 6.86 6.95 0.81
CA VAL A 227 6.57 6.46 2.17
C VAL A 227 5.08 6.40 2.43
N ALA A 228 4.32 7.38 1.97
CA ALA A 228 2.87 7.39 2.11
C ALA A 228 2.18 6.96 0.81
N ASP A 229 1.07 6.25 0.97
CA ASP A 229 0.29 5.72 -0.14
C ASP A 229 -0.68 6.75 -0.72
N MET A 230 -1.29 7.57 0.12
CA MET A 230 -2.29 8.56 -0.29
C MET A 230 -2.25 9.80 0.61
N ALA A 231 -2.60 10.95 0.03
CA ALA A 231 -2.73 12.24 0.71
C ALA A 231 -4.15 12.79 0.54
N PHE A 232 -4.70 13.38 1.59
CA PHE A 232 -6.07 13.89 1.64
C PHE A 232 -6.13 15.32 2.14
N GLU A 233 -7.20 16.03 1.79
CA GLU A 233 -7.38 17.43 2.15
C GLU A 233 -7.67 17.64 3.65
N ASN A 234 -8.30 16.65 4.30
CA ASN A 234 -8.67 16.74 5.73
C ASN A 234 -8.81 15.35 6.37
N ASP A 235 -8.93 15.34 7.69
CA ASP A 235 -9.06 14.12 8.50
C ASP A 235 -10.26 13.27 8.06
N VAL A 236 -11.41 13.88 7.81
CA VAL A 236 -12.64 13.16 7.45
C VAL A 236 -12.47 12.40 6.13
N GLN A 237 -11.93 13.05 5.11
CA GLN A 237 -11.68 12.39 3.82
C GLN A 237 -10.72 11.20 3.96
N ALA A 238 -9.65 11.37 4.73
CA ALA A 238 -8.67 10.31 4.98
C ALA A 238 -9.32 9.10 5.67
N LEU A 239 -10.12 9.32 6.70
CA LEU A 239 -10.81 8.27 7.45
C LEU A 239 -11.87 7.56 6.60
N LEU A 240 -12.65 8.29 5.81
CA LEU A 240 -13.64 7.69 4.90
C LEU A 240 -12.96 6.86 3.80
N MET A 241 -11.82 7.31 3.29
CA MET A 241 -11.05 6.54 2.33
C MET A 241 -10.46 5.27 2.94
N LEU A 242 -10.03 5.31 4.20
CA LEU A 242 -9.62 4.11 4.92
C LEU A 242 -10.76 3.11 5.07
N ARG A 243 -11.97 3.56 5.41
CA ARG A 243 -13.16 2.70 5.44
C ARG A 243 -13.39 2.03 4.07
N ARG A 244 -13.14 2.74 2.98
CA ARG A 244 -13.25 2.18 1.62
C ARG A 244 -12.15 1.15 1.34
N LEU A 245 -10.89 1.43 1.69
CA LEU A 245 -9.78 0.47 1.59
C LEU A 245 -10.08 -0.82 2.37
N TYR A 246 -10.65 -0.68 3.57
CA TYR A 246 -10.96 -1.81 4.44
C TYR A 246 -11.86 -2.87 3.80
N ASN A 247 -12.71 -2.48 2.84
CA ASN A 247 -13.57 -3.41 2.10
C ASN A 247 -12.82 -4.35 1.15
N TYR A 248 -11.54 -4.07 0.86
CA TYR A 248 -10.70 -4.90 -0.01
C TYR A 248 -9.76 -5.83 0.76
N ILE A 249 -9.62 -5.64 2.08
CA ILE A 249 -8.59 -6.31 2.87
C ILE A 249 -9.20 -7.47 3.65
N PRO A 250 -8.57 -8.67 3.66
CA PRO A 250 -8.97 -9.76 4.55
C PRO A 250 -8.66 -9.41 6.02
N PRO A 251 -9.29 -10.09 6.98
CA PRO A 251 -9.01 -9.85 8.40
C PRO A 251 -7.61 -10.32 8.82
N ASN A 252 -7.07 -11.35 8.18
CA ASN A 252 -5.78 -11.94 8.50
C ASN A 252 -5.26 -12.81 7.34
N ASN A 253 -4.10 -13.42 7.52
CA ASN A 253 -3.44 -14.25 6.50
C ASN A 253 -4.05 -15.65 6.30
N ARG A 254 -5.09 -16.03 7.04
CA ARG A 254 -5.78 -17.32 6.92
C ARG A 254 -7.09 -17.22 6.19
N GLU A 255 -7.65 -16.03 6.06
CA GLU A 255 -8.94 -15.75 5.46
C GLU A 255 -8.78 -15.01 4.13
N LYS A 256 -9.83 -15.05 3.33
CA LYS A 256 -9.91 -14.33 2.06
C LYS A 256 -10.50 -12.94 2.28
N ALA A 257 -10.22 -12.01 1.36
CA ALA A 257 -10.86 -10.71 1.31
C ALA A 257 -12.39 -10.84 1.17
N PRO A 258 -13.17 -9.84 1.63
CA PRO A 258 -14.62 -9.89 1.58
C PRO A 258 -15.15 -10.02 0.15
N TYR A 259 -16.04 -10.99 -0.06
CA TYR A 259 -16.79 -11.12 -1.30
C TYR A 259 -17.93 -10.08 -1.34
N ARG A 260 -18.11 -9.41 -2.49
CA ARG A 260 -19.23 -8.50 -2.73
C ARG A 260 -19.98 -8.96 -3.99
N PRO A 261 -21.24 -9.42 -3.89
CA PRO A 261 -22.02 -9.77 -5.06
C PRO A 261 -22.11 -8.59 -6.06
N THR A 262 -22.04 -8.89 -7.34
CA THR A 262 -22.17 -7.92 -8.42
C THR A 262 -23.23 -8.35 -9.42
N LEU A 263 -23.88 -7.39 -10.06
CA LEU A 263 -24.75 -7.60 -11.22
C LEU A 263 -23.98 -7.49 -12.55
N ASP A 264 -22.71 -7.14 -12.51
CA ASP A 264 -21.84 -7.03 -13.68
C ASP A 264 -21.46 -8.44 -14.18
N PRO A 265 -22.00 -8.89 -15.34
CA PRO A 265 -21.86 -10.29 -15.73
C PRO A 265 -20.41 -10.64 -16.09
N VAL A 266 -20.02 -11.87 -15.75
CA VAL A 266 -18.72 -12.44 -16.14
C VAL A 266 -18.51 -12.37 -17.66
N SER A 267 -19.56 -12.58 -18.42
CA SER A 267 -19.54 -12.61 -19.89
C SER A 267 -19.57 -11.22 -20.55
N ARG A 268 -19.55 -10.14 -19.78
CA ARG A 268 -19.55 -8.79 -20.34
C ARG A 268 -18.31 -8.58 -21.22
N ALA A 269 -18.55 -8.32 -22.49
CA ALA A 269 -17.54 -7.93 -23.47
C ALA A 269 -17.56 -6.42 -23.66
N ASP A 270 -16.38 -5.80 -23.68
CA ASP A 270 -16.27 -4.37 -24.00
C ASP A 270 -15.51 -4.20 -25.32
N MET A 271 -16.27 -3.96 -26.39
CA MET A 271 -15.72 -3.84 -27.75
C MET A 271 -14.78 -2.66 -27.91
N SER A 272 -14.82 -1.67 -27.03
CA SER A 272 -13.90 -0.52 -27.08
C SER A 272 -12.46 -0.91 -26.74
N LEU A 273 -12.24 -2.06 -26.10
CA LEU A 273 -10.90 -2.58 -25.85
C LEU A 273 -10.17 -3.00 -27.13
N ASP A 274 -10.90 -3.38 -28.18
CA ASP A 274 -10.29 -3.77 -29.46
C ASP A 274 -9.54 -2.62 -30.16
N THR A 275 -9.85 -1.40 -29.77
CA THR A 275 -9.21 -0.17 -30.30
C THR A 275 -8.47 0.66 -29.23
N LEU A 276 -8.35 0.14 -28.01
CA LEU A 276 -7.68 0.84 -26.90
C LEU A 276 -6.19 1.04 -27.19
N VAL A 277 -5.53 -0.02 -27.64
CA VAL A 277 -4.10 0.05 -27.98
C VAL A 277 -3.95 0.60 -29.38
N PRO A 278 -3.24 1.73 -29.56
CA PRO A 278 -3.04 2.34 -30.87
C PRO A 278 -2.23 1.43 -31.82
N ASP A 279 -2.54 1.49 -33.12
CA ASP A 279 -1.77 0.79 -34.16
C ASP A 279 -0.31 1.24 -34.21
N ASN A 280 -0.06 2.52 -33.91
CA ASN A 280 1.30 3.03 -33.79
C ASN A 280 1.94 2.57 -32.47
N PRO A 281 2.98 1.74 -32.49
CA PRO A 281 3.59 1.18 -31.29
C PRO A 281 4.25 2.22 -30.36
N ASN A 282 4.46 3.43 -30.86
CA ASN A 282 5.06 4.53 -30.09
C ASN A 282 4.01 5.47 -29.49
N LYS A 283 2.73 5.31 -29.86
CA LYS A 283 1.65 6.11 -29.29
C LYS A 283 1.21 5.51 -27.95
N PRO A 284 1.26 6.28 -26.85
CA PRO A 284 0.82 5.79 -25.55
C PRO A 284 -0.71 5.69 -25.46
N TYR A 285 -1.19 4.93 -24.50
CA TYR A 285 -2.59 4.84 -24.07
C TYR A 285 -2.66 4.73 -22.55
N ASP A 286 -3.83 4.95 -21.97
CA ASP A 286 -4.03 4.88 -20.54
C ASP A 286 -4.43 3.45 -20.12
N MET A 287 -3.53 2.76 -19.40
CA MET A 287 -3.80 1.41 -18.90
C MET A 287 -4.92 1.39 -17.85
N LYS A 288 -5.22 2.50 -17.19
CA LYS A 288 -6.33 2.57 -16.23
C LYS A 288 -7.67 2.33 -16.91
N GLU A 289 -7.82 2.75 -18.16
CA GLU A 289 -9.02 2.52 -18.95
C GLU A 289 -9.29 1.01 -19.12
N LEU A 290 -8.25 0.21 -19.37
CA LEU A 290 -8.37 -1.25 -19.41
C LEU A 290 -8.79 -1.82 -18.05
N ILE A 291 -8.16 -1.37 -16.98
CA ILE A 291 -8.46 -1.83 -15.63
C ILE A 291 -9.93 -1.57 -15.29
N GLU A 292 -10.40 -0.35 -15.50
CA GLU A 292 -11.79 0.05 -15.24
C GLU A 292 -12.80 -0.70 -16.10
N LYS A 293 -12.50 -0.90 -17.38
CA LYS A 293 -13.38 -1.65 -18.30
C LYS A 293 -13.45 -3.16 -17.99
N THR A 294 -12.47 -3.71 -17.30
CA THR A 294 -12.47 -5.13 -16.91
C THR A 294 -13.00 -5.37 -15.50
N ALA A 295 -12.83 -4.42 -14.59
CA ALA A 295 -13.27 -4.54 -13.21
C ALA A 295 -14.79 -4.52 -13.06
N ASP A 296 -15.29 -5.16 -11.99
CA ASP A 296 -16.69 -5.10 -11.61
C ASP A 296 -17.11 -3.64 -11.42
N ASP A 297 -18.21 -3.25 -12.07
CA ASP A 297 -18.82 -1.92 -11.98
C ASP A 297 -17.85 -0.77 -12.32
N GLY A 298 -16.72 -1.05 -12.97
CA GLY A 298 -15.66 -0.09 -13.28
C GLY A 298 -14.90 0.43 -12.05
N GLU A 299 -15.01 -0.22 -10.91
CA GLU A 299 -14.39 0.22 -9.67
C GLU A 299 -12.92 -0.21 -9.57
N PHE A 300 -12.04 0.77 -9.42
CA PHE A 300 -10.62 0.57 -9.14
C PHE A 300 -10.15 1.45 -7.98
N PHE A 301 -9.58 0.83 -6.95
CA PHE A 301 -8.98 1.51 -5.81
C PHE A 301 -7.47 1.59 -6.01
N GLU A 302 -7.00 2.68 -6.63
CA GLU A 302 -5.58 2.89 -6.90
C GLU A 302 -4.82 3.27 -5.63
N LEU A 303 -3.65 2.66 -5.41
CA LEU A 303 -2.70 3.00 -4.36
C LEU A 303 -1.49 3.72 -4.97
N GLN A 304 -0.92 4.67 -4.24
CA GLN A 304 0.22 5.48 -4.68
C GLN A 304 0.04 6.11 -6.08
N PRO A 305 -1.12 6.76 -6.35
CA PRO A 305 -1.39 7.31 -7.68
C PRO A 305 -0.41 8.40 -8.10
N GLU A 306 0.25 9.04 -7.14
CA GLU A 306 1.18 10.16 -7.38
C GLU A 306 2.67 9.73 -7.34
N TYR A 307 2.97 8.49 -6.99
CA TYR A 307 4.32 7.96 -6.90
C TYR A 307 4.59 6.90 -7.97
N ALA A 308 5.76 6.95 -8.60
CA ALA A 308 6.17 5.98 -9.63
C ALA A 308 5.02 5.68 -10.60
N LYS A 309 4.51 6.72 -11.27
CA LYS A 309 3.29 6.66 -12.12
C LYS A 309 3.43 5.76 -13.36
N ASN A 310 4.65 5.33 -13.68
CA ASN A 310 4.92 4.35 -14.73
C ASN A 310 4.47 2.92 -14.38
N ILE A 311 4.08 2.68 -13.12
CA ILE A 311 3.41 1.46 -12.69
C ILE A 311 2.18 1.79 -11.85
N ILE A 312 1.11 1.03 -12.09
CA ILE A 312 -0.18 1.16 -11.42
C ILE A 312 -0.34 -0.01 -10.46
N ILE A 313 -0.71 0.25 -9.22
CA ILE A 313 -1.09 -0.75 -8.22
C ILE A 313 -2.40 -0.38 -7.55
N GLY A 314 -3.17 -1.35 -7.16
CA GLY A 314 -4.43 -1.13 -6.45
C GLY A 314 -5.31 -2.36 -6.39
N PHE A 315 -6.51 -2.17 -5.85
CA PHE A 315 -7.49 -3.24 -5.70
C PHE A 315 -8.68 -3.04 -6.63
N ALA A 316 -9.18 -4.14 -7.16
CA ALA A 316 -10.43 -4.20 -7.92
C ALA A 316 -11.19 -5.45 -7.51
N ARG A 317 -12.37 -5.65 -8.09
CA ARG A 317 -13.10 -6.92 -7.99
C ARG A 317 -13.37 -7.49 -9.36
N MET A 318 -13.32 -8.81 -9.41
CA MET A 318 -13.68 -9.61 -10.58
C MET A 318 -14.68 -10.69 -10.12
N ASP A 319 -15.91 -10.60 -10.61
CA ASP A 319 -17.01 -11.49 -10.18
C ASP A 319 -17.19 -11.51 -8.64
N GLY A 320 -17.13 -10.32 -8.04
CA GLY A 320 -17.27 -10.09 -6.60
C GLY A 320 -16.03 -10.39 -5.75
N HIS A 321 -15.00 -11.00 -6.32
CA HIS A 321 -13.77 -11.35 -5.62
C HIS A 321 -12.71 -10.26 -5.75
N VAL A 322 -12.05 -9.92 -4.64
CA VAL A 322 -10.96 -8.93 -4.64
C VAL A 322 -9.74 -9.49 -5.36
N VAL A 323 -9.15 -8.64 -6.20
CA VAL A 323 -7.86 -8.88 -6.87
C VAL A 323 -6.94 -7.69 -6.66
N GLY A 324 -5.64 -7.95 -6.55
CA GLY A 324 -4.59 -6.94 -6.65
C GLY A 324 -4.22 -6.72 -8.11
N ILE A 325 -4.22 -5.47 -8.54
CA ILE A 325 -3.82 -5.07 -9.89
C ILE A 325 -2.39 -4.56 -9.87
N VAL A 326 -1.55 -5.06 -10.78
CA VAL A 326 -0.24 -4.50 -11.11
C VAL A 326 -0.19 -4.28 -12.62
N ALA A 327 0.03 -3.06 -13.06
CA ALA A 327 0.01 -2.76 -14.49
C ALA A 327 1.07 -1.73 -14.87
N ASN A 328 1.70 -1.91 -16.03
CA ASN A 328 2.54 -0.86 -16.61
C ASN A 328 1.66 0.29 -17.11
N GLN A 329 2.13 1.53 -16.97
CA GLN A 329 1.44 2.72 -17.50
C GLN A 329 2.21 3.31 -18.69
N PRO A 330 1.79 3.02 -19.93
CA PRO A 330 2.48 3.51 -21.13
C PRO A 330 2.54 5.04 -21.26
N LEU A 331 1.63 5.76 -20.60
CA LEU A 331 1.64 7.23 -20.57
C LEU A 331 2.87 7.82 -19.88
N VAL A 332 3.52 7.05 -19.00
CA VAL A 332 4.65 7.51 -18.18
C VAL A 332 5.85 6.63 -18.45
N LEU A 333 6.95 7.23 -18.89
CA LEU A 333 8.21 6.52 -19.21
C LEU A 333 7.99 5.31 -20.15
N ALA A 334 6.99 5.40 -21.03
CA ALA A 334 6.58 4.31 -21.93
C ALA A 334 6.31 2.97 -21.23
N GLY A 335 6.02 2.98 -19.92
CA GLY A 335 5.81 1.78 -19.11
C GLY A 335 7.11 1.09 -18.66
N CYS A 336 8.28 1.67 -18.86
CA CYS A 336 9.56 1.11 -18.38
C CYS A 336 9.52 0.89 -16.85
N LEU A 337 10.21 -0.16 -16.41
CA LEU A 337 10.49 -0.39 -15.00
C LEU A 337 11.75 0.39 -14.58
N ASP A 338 11.63 1.16 -13.52
CA ASP A 338 12.73 1.85 -12.86
C ASP A 338 12.85 1.43 -11.39
N ILE A 339 13.76 2.04 -10.64
CA ILE A 339 13.96 1.75 -9.22
C ILE A 339 12.66 1.91 -8.45
N LYS A 340 11.98 3.05 -8.61
CA LYS A 340 10.79 3.39 -7.83
C LYS A 340 9.61 2.49 -8.15
N SER A 341 9.35 2.23 -9.42
CA SER A 341 8.28 1.33 -9.85
C SER A 341 8.51 -0.12 -9.42
N SER A 342 9.76 -0.57 -9.46
CA SER A 342 10.13 -1.92 -9.00
C SER A 342 9.86 -2.11 -7.51
N ILE A 343 10.23 -1.14 -6.67
CA ILE A 343 9.98 -1.17 -5.22
C ILE A 343 8.47 -1.10 -4.92
N LYS A 344 7.76 -0.17 -5.56
CA LYS A 344 6.31 0.01 -5.42
C LYS A 344 5.54 -1.29 -5.72
N ALA A 345 5.79 -1.88 -6.88
CA ALA A 345 5.12 -3.11 -7.29
C ALA A 345 5.53 -4.32 -6.44
N ALA A 346 6.81 -4.47 -6.09
CA ALA A 346 7.29 -5.58 -5.28
C ALA A 346 6.61 -5.63 -3.90
N ARG A 347 6.51 -4.49 -3.23
CA ARG A 347 5.84 -4.42 -1.93
C ARG A 347 4.36 -4.76 -2.03
N PHE A 348 3.68 -4.28 -3.06
CA PHE A 348 2.27 -4.57 -3.27
C PHE A 348 2.00 -6.05 -3.58
N VAL A 349 2.81 -6.68 -4.44
CA VAL A 349 2.72 -8.12 -4.71
C VAL A 349 2.92 -8.93 -3.43
N ARG A 350 3.88 -8.57 -2.59
CA ARG A 350 4.10 -9.24 -1.30
C ARG A 350 2.93 -9.08 -0.34
N PHE A 351 2.31 -7.91 -0.30
CA PHE A 351 1.09 -7.71 0.48
C PHE A 351 -0.04 -8.64 -0.01
N CYS A 352 -0.29 -8.68 -1.31
CA CYS A 352 -1.31 -9.54 -1.88
C CYS A 352 -1.05 -11.01 -1.57
N ASP A 353 0.20 -11.46 -1.69
CA ASP A 353 0.57 -12.85 -1.38
C ASP A 353 0.41 -13.18 0.11
N ALA A 354 0.82 -12.27 1.00
CA ALA A 354 0.68 -12.44 2.44
C ALA A 354 -0.79 -12.59 2.88
N PHE A 355 -1.69 -11.92 2.18
CA PHE A 355 -3.11 -11.83 2.55
C PHE A 355 -4.07 -12.51 1.57
N ASN A 356 -3.62 -13.51 0.82
CA ASN A 356 -4.43 -14.38 -0.03
C ASN A 356 -5.22 -13.64 -1.13
N ILE A 357 -4.69 -12.53 -1.63
CA ILE A 357 -5.31 -11.74 -2.70
C ILE A 357 -4.68 -12.14 -4.03
N PRO A 358 -5.46 -12.68 -4.99
CA PRO A 358 -4.96 -12.98 -6.33
C PRO A 358 -4.37 -11.75 -7.01
N VAL A 359 -3.30 -11.92 -7.78
CA VAL A 359 -2.64 -10.84 -8.52
C VAL A 359 -2.95 -10.93 -10.00
N LEU A 360 -3.52 -9.87 -10.54
CA LEU A 360 -3.78 -9.66 -11.95
C LEU A 360 -2.80 -8.64 -12.50
N THR A 361 -2.03 -9.02 -13.50
CA THR A 361 -0.98 -8.18 -14.09
C THR A 361 -1.30 -7.84 -15.54
N PHE A 362 -1.31 -6.56 -15.88
CA PHE A 362 -1.39 -6.07 -17.27
C PHE A 362 -0.03 -5.57 -17.71
N VAL A 363 0.46 -6.08 -18.85
CA VAL A 363 1.84 -5.86 -19.28
C VAL A 363 1.89 -5.08 -20.59
N ASP A 364 2.57 -3.94 -20.53
CA ASP A 364 3.09 -3.22 -21.69
C ASP A 364 4.41 -2.56 -21.26
N VAL A 365 5.51 -3.31 -21.39
CA VAL A 365 6.81 -2.94 -20.84
C VAL A 365 7.93 -3.11 -21.89
N PRO A 366 8.63 -2.03 -22.26
CA PRO A 366 9.73 -2.11 -23.22
C PRO A 366 11.05 -2.55 -22.59
N GLY A 367 11.16 -2.57 -21.26
CA GLY A 367 12.36 -2.97 -20.54
C GLY A 367 12.52 -2.25 -19.21
N PHE A 368 13.67 -2.44 -18.59
CA PHE A 368 14.12 -1.61 -17.46
C PHE A 368 14.70 -0.29 -17.98
N MET A 369 14.52 0.77 -17.20
CA MET A 369 15.03 2.10 -17.53
C MET A 369 16.57 2.11 -17.56
N PRO A 370 17.19 2.47 -18.68
CA PRO A 370 18.66 2.58 -18.77
C PRO A 370 19.16 3.91 -18.19
N GLY A 371 20.46 3.98 -17.97
CA GLY A 371 21.16 5.22 -17.65
C GLY A 371 21.89 5.17 -16.31
N THR A 372 22.89 6.07 -16.17
CA THR A 372 23.79 6.08 -15.00
C THR A 372 23.06 6.33 -13.69
N ALA A 373 22.02 7.16 -13.69
CA ALA A 373 21.23 7.42 -12.48
C ALA A 373 20.53 6.14 -11.98
N GLN A 374 20.05 5.29 -12.86
CA GLN A 374 19.44 4.01 -12.52
C GLN A 374 20.51 3.00 -12.09
N GLU A 375 21.60 2.88 -12.83
CA GLU A 375 22.69 1.96 -12.49
C GLU A 375 23.32 2.31 -11.13
N TYR A 376 23.68 3.58 -10.92
CA TYR A 376 24.26 4.03 -9.66
C TYR A 376 23.26 4.00 -8.49
N GLY A 377 21.99 4.16 -8.77
CA GLY A 377 20.91 4.01 -7.80
C GLY A 377 20.58 2.56 -7.45
N GLY A 378 21.17 1.58 -8.14
CA GLY A 378 21.03 0.15 -7.85
C GLY A 378 19.82 -0.50 -8.51
N ILE A 379 19.47 -0.11 -9.75
CA ILE A 379 18.35 -0.69 -10.51
C ILE A 379 18.39 -2.23 -10.55
N ILE A 380 19.58 -2.82 -10.66
CA ILE A 380 19.77 -4.28 -10.68
C ILE A 380 19.20 -4.90 -9.39
N LYS A 381 19.56 -4.34 -8.24
CA LYS A 381 19.10 -4.82 -6.92
C LYS A 381 17.60 -4.55 -6.72
N HIS A 382 17.15 -3.36 -7.08
CA HIS A 382 15.75 -2.98 -6.94
C HIS A 382 14.82 -3.69 -7.92
N GLY A 383 15.25 -3.90 -9.16
CA GLY A 383 14.53 -4.71 -10.13
C GLY A 383 14.41 -6.18 -9.70
N ALA A 384 15.46 -6.70 -9.06
CA ALA A 384 15.44 -8.04 -8.49
C ALA A 384 14.40 -8.22 -7.37
N LYS A 385 14.01 -7.15 -6.67
CA LYS A 385 12.93 -7.21 -5.67
C LYS A 385 11.58 -7.60 -6.29
N LEU A 386 11.25 -7.03 -7.44
CA LEU A 386 10.01 -7.33 -8.13
C LEU A 386 10.00 -8.75 -8.69
N LEU A 387 11.11 -9.18 -9.27
CA LEU A 387 11.31 -10.56 -9.70
C LEU A 387 11.14 -11.54 -8.53
N TYR A 388 11.79 -11.23 -7.40
CA TYR A 388 11.69 -12.03 -6.19
C TYR A 388 10.26 -12.15 -5.67
N ALA A 389 9.55 -11.02 -5.60
CA ALA A 389 8.17 -10.96 -5.13
C ALA A 389 7.24 -11.83 -5.98
N TYR A 390 7.31 -11.74 -7.29
CA TYR A 390 6.50 -12.58 -8.18
C TYR A 390 6.88 -14.06 -8.14
N ALA A 391 8.16 -14.38 -8.09
CA ALA A 391 8.62 -15.77 -8.04
C ALA A 391 8.24 -16.46 -6.72
N GLU A 392 8.27 -15.73 -5.60
CA GLU A 392 7.88 -16.23 -4.29
C GLU A 392 6.36 -16.36 -4.12
N CYS A 393 5.61 -15.52 -4.82
CA CYS A 393 4.15 -15.38 -4.70
C CYS A 393 3.42 -16.70 -5.00
N THR A 394 2.56 -17.11 -4.06
CA THR A 394 1.81 -18.39 -4.11
C THR A 394 0.34 -18.23 -4.44
N VAL A 395 -0.21 -17.02 -4.36
CA VAL A 395 -1.61 -16.75 -4.74
C VAL A 395 -1.82 -16.93 -6.25
N PRO A 396 -3.07 -17.05 -6.72
CA PRO A 396 -3.36 -17.05 -8.16
C PRO A 396 -2.74 -15.85 -8.86
N LYS A 397 -2.03 -16.10 -9.96
CA LYS A 397 -1.38 -15.09 -10.80
C LYS A 397 -1.88 -15.20 -12.23
N ILE A 398 -2.56 -14.16 -12.69
CA ILE A 398 -3.07 -14.05 -14.06
C ILE A 398 -2.40 -12.87 -14.73
N THR A 399 -1.91 -13.05 -15.93
CA THR A 399 -1.20 -12.02 -16.69
C THR A 399 -1.85 -11.83 -18.05
N VAL A 400 -2.02 -10.59 -18.46
CA VAL A 400 -2.47 -10.20 -19.80
C VAL A 400 -1.44 -9.27 -20.42
N ILE A 401 -0.80 -9.73 -21.49
CA ILE A 401 0.16 -8.93 -22.25
C ILE A 401 -0.61 -8.17 -23.32
N THR A 402 -0.68 -6.84 -23.18
CA THR A 402 -1.49 -5.99 -24.06
C THR A 402 -0.73 -5.49 -25.29
N ARG A 403 0.59 -5.29 -25.18
CA ARG A 403 1.43 -4.84 -26.29
C ARG A 403 2.86 -5.33 -26.13
N LYS A 404 3.77 -4.55 -25.54
CA LYS A 404 5.18 -4.88 -25.42
C LYS A 404 5.48 -5.73 -24.19
N ALA A 405 6.35 -6.71 -24.35
CA ALA A 405 6.92 -7.48 -23.24
C ALA A 405 8.35 -7.87 -23.64
N TYR A 406 9.33 -7.01 -23.34
CA TYR A 406 10.70 -7.14 -23.82
C TYR A 406 11.71 -7.46 -22.72
N GLY A 407 12.64 -8.35 -23.06
CA GLY A 407 13.82 -8.65 -22.27
C GLY A 407 13.50 -9.16 -20.86
N GLY A 408 14.35 -8.83 -19.89
CA GLY A 408 14.16 -9.22 -18.49
C GLY A 408 12.89 -8.65 -17.85
N ALA A 409 12.35 -7.55 -18.36
CA ALA A 409 11.08 -7.00 -17.89
C ALA A 409 9.89 -7.90 -18.25
N TYR A 410 9.93 -8.60 -19.39
CA TYR A 410 8.99 -9.68 -19.70
C TYR A 410 8.99 -10.75 -18.62
N ASP A 411 10.18 -11.22 -18.22
CA ASP A 411 10.28 -12.24 -17.17
C ASP A 411 9.69 -11.74 -15.85
N VAL A 412 10.06 -10.53 -15.44
CA VAL A 412 9.72 -9.95 -14.13
C VAL A 412 8.24 -9.69 -13.97
N MET A 413 7.54 -9.25 -15.03
CA MET A 413 6.12 -8.90 -15.00
C MET A 413 5.21 -10.13 -15.02
N SER A 414 5.35 -10.99 -14.02
CA SER A 414 4.49 -12.17 -13.81
C SER A 414 4.45 -13.14 -15.02
N SER A 415 5.61 -13.42 -15.60
CA SER A 415 5.69 -14.36 -16.71
C SER A 415 5.31 -15.78 -16.30
N LYS A 416 4.97 -16.60 -17.29
CA LYS A 416 4.75 -18.05 -17.11
C LYS A 416 5.93 -18.72 -16.42
N HIS A 417 7.15 -18.27 -16.72
CA HIS A 417 8.40 -18.83 -16.20
C HIS A 417 8.63 -18.54 -14.72
N LEU A 418 8.05 -17.44 -14.19
CA LEU A 418 8.05 -17.11 -12.76
C LEU A 418 6.77 -17.61 -12.06
N ARG A 419 6.32 -18.81 -12.42
CA ARG A 419 5.17 -19.48 -11.81
C ARG A 419 3.84 -18.76 -12.07
N GLY A 420 3.71 -18.00 -13.15
CA GLY A 420 2.43 -17.46 -13.62
C GLY A 420 1.43 -18.59 -13.93
N ASP A 421 0.23 -18.56 -13.33
CA ASP A 421 -0.74 -19.64 -13.50
C ASP A 421 -1.40 -19.60 -14.88
N VAL A 422 -1.88 -18.43 -15.28
CA VAL A 422 -2.51 -18.18 -16.58
C VAL A 422 -1.94 -16.92 -17.21
N ASN A 423 -1.43 -17.04 -18.41
CA ASN A 423 -0.86 -15.94 -19.18
C ASN A 423 -1.56 -15.82 -20.53
N PHE A 424 -2.21 -14.70 -20.77
CA PHE A 424 -2.82 -14.33 -22.03
C PHE A 424 -2.03 -13.26 -22.75
N ALA A 425 -2.16 -13.20 -24.05
CA ALA A 425 -1.66 -12.09 -24.84
C ALA A 425 -2.76 -11.60 -25.80
N TRP A 426 -2.79 -10.30 -26.06
CA TRP A 426 -3.60 -9.73 -27.14
C TRP A 426 -2.93 -9.98 -28.49
N PRO A 427 -3.67 -9.97 -29.62
CA PRO A 427 -3.13 -10.34 -30.92
C PRO A 427 -1.98 -9.47 -31.40
N ASN A 428 -1.93 -8.21 -30.97
CA ASN A 428 -0.88 -7.24 -31.28
C ASN A 428 0.30 -7.25 -30.30
N ALA A 429 0.35 -8.20 -29.38
CA ALA A 429 1.44 -8.27 -28.40
C ALA A 429 2.76 -8.62 -29.06
N GLU A 430 3.83 -8.04 -28.56
CA GLU A 430 5.20 -8.30 -28.98
C GLU A 430 6.00 -8.85 -27.80
N ILE A 431 6.30 -10.15 -27.84
CA ILE A 431 7.06 -10.85 -26.79
C ILE A 431 8.42 -11.20 -27.35
N ALA A 432 9.49 -10.51 -26.94
CA ALA A 432 10.80 -10.64 -27.53
C ALA A 432 11.93 -10.22 -26.56
N VAL A 433 13.16 -10.54 -26.94
CA VAL A 433 14.35 -10.11 -26.17
C VAL A 433 14.48 -8.59 -26.18
N MET A 434 14.17 -7.95 -27.30
CA MET A 434 14.15 -6.49 -27.45
C MET A 434 13.26 -6.09 -28.64
N GLY A 435 12.99 -4.80 -28.78
CA GLY A 435 12.26 -4.27 -29.93
C GLY A 435 12.98 -4.60 -31.26
N ALA A 436 12.21 -4.89 -32.30
CA ALA A 436 12.71 -5.37 -33.59
C ALA A 436 13.78 -4.46 -34.20
N LYS A 437 13.59 -3.13 -34.12
CA LYS A 437 14.57 -2.16 -34.62
C LYS A 437 15.95 -2.34 -33.97
N GLY A 438 16.00 -2.37 -32.64
CA GLY A 438 17.27 -2.56 -31.92
C GLY A 438 17.91 -3.92 -32.17
N ALA A 439 17.09 -4.97 -32.27
CA ALA A 439 17.58 -6.32 -32.59
C ALA A 439 18.25 -6.37 -33.97
N VAL A 440 17.62 -5.79 -34.97
CA VAL A 440 18.09 -5.74 -36.34
C VAL A 440 19.40 -4.93 -36.46
N GLU A 441 19.49 -3.79 -35.79
CA GLU A 441 20.72 -2.98 -35.76
C GLU A 441 21.91 -3.72 -35.15
N ILE A 442 21.68 -4.66 -34.25
CA ILE A 442 22.72 -5.51 -33.65
C ILE A 442 23.08 -6.69 -34.55
N ILE A 443 22.09 -7.42 -35.05
CA ILE A 443 22.28 -8.65 -35.84
C ILE A 443 22.85 -8.33 -37.22
N PHE A 444 22.36 -7.26 -37.85
CA PHE A 444 22.69 -6.86 -39.22
C PHE A 444 23.49 -5.54 -39.23
N ARG A 445 24.56 -5.48 -38.45
CA ARG A 445 25.44 -4.31 -38.35
C ARG A 445 26.02 -3.88 -39.71
N GLU A 446 26.12 -4.80 -40.63
CA GLU A 446 26.65 -4.59 -42.00
C GLU A 446 25.70 -3.74 -42.85
N ASP A 447 24.39 -3.85 -42.60
CA ASP A 447 23.33 -3.12 -43.32
C ASP A 447 23.03 -1.76 -42.72
N LYS A 448 23.81 -1.27 -41.73
CA LYS A 448 23.55 -0.04 -40.96
C LYS A 448 23.33 1.22 -41.80
N ASN A 449 23.95 1.27 -42.98
CA ASN A 449 23.88 2.40 -43.89
C ASN A 449 22.81 2.24 -44.97
N ASP A 450 21.99 1.20 -44.93
CA ASP A 450 20.93 0.91 -45.91
C ASP A 450 19.56 0.87 -45.22
N PRO A 451 18.83 2.01 -45.17
CA PRO A 451 17.56 2.09 -44.49
C PRO A 451 16.48 1.14 -45.04
N GLU A 452 16.51 0.85 -46.36
CA GLU A 452 15.52 -0.04 -46.98
C GLU A 452 15.73 -1.48 -46.55
N LYS A 453 16.99 -1.94 -46.50
CA LYS A 453 17.34 -3.27 -46.00
C LYS A 453 17.01 -3.38 -44.51
N LEU A 454 17.34 -2.37 -43.70
CA LEU A 454 17.01 -2.39 -42.27
C LEU A 454 15.51 -2.50 -42.04
N ALA A 455 14.70 -1.76 -42.80
CA ALA A 455 13.23 -1.84 -42.71
C ALA A 455 12.70 -3.24 -43.09
N ALA A 456 13.27 -3.86 -44.13
CA ALA A 456 12.91 -5.21 -44.54
C ALA A 456 13.31 -6.25 -43.47
N ARG A 457 14.50 -6.11 -42.87
CA ARG A 457 14.96 -6.95 -41.74
C ARG A 457 14.13 -6.78 -40.50
N GLU A 458 13.70 -5.57 -40.20
CA GLU A 458 12.79 -5.30 -39.08
C GLU A 458 11.44 -5.99 -39.25
N ALA A 459 10.87 -5.93 -40.45
CA ALA A 459 9.61 -6.62 -40.77
C ALA A 459 9.77 -8.14 -40.65
N GLU A 460 10.89 -8.71 -41.18
CA GLU A 460 11.22 -10.13 -41.04
C GLU A 460 11.36 -10.53 -39.56
N TYR A 461 12.09 -9.75 -38.77
CA TYR A 461 12.29 -10.01 -37.34
C TYR A 461 10.96 -10.00 -36.57
N LYS A 462 10.10 -9.02 -36.84
CA LYS A 462 8.75 -8.94 -36.21
C LYS A 462 7.93 -10.19 -36.53
N ALA A 463 7.89 -10.59 -37.81
CA ALA A 463 7.13 -11.75 -38.22
C ALA A 463 7.63 -13.05 -37.57
N ARG A 464 8.95 -13.18 -37.37
CA ARG A 464 9.55 -14.40 -36.83
C ARG A 464 9.62 -14.46 -35.31
N PHE A 465 9.79 -13.35 -34.61
CA PHE A 465 10.15 -13.32 -33.19
C PHE A 465 9.32 -12.40 -32.32
N ALA A 466 8.80 -11.30 -32.84
CA ALA A 466 8.13 -10.27 -32.05
C ALA A 466 6.60 -10.29 -32.25
N ASN A 467 5.98 -11.44 -31.95
CA ASN A 467 4.53 -11.62 -32.01
C ASN A 467 4.10 -12.65 -30.93
N PRO A 468 2.81 -12.72 -30.56
CA PRO A 468 2.37 -13.62 -29.49
C PRO A 468 2.37 -15.09 -29.91
N PHE A 469 2.30 -15.41 -31.20
CA PHE A 469 2.18 -16.79 -31.69
C PHE A 469 3.46 -17.59 -31.51
N VAL A 470 4.61 -16.93 -31.53
CA VAL A 470 5.92 -17.59 -31.25
C VAL A 470 5.95 -18.07 -29.80
N ALA A 471 5.50 -17.25 -28.86
CA ALA A 471 5.38 -17.64 -27.46
C ALA A 471 4.29 -18.71 -27.27
N GLY A 472 3.16 -18.56 -27.96
CA GLY A 472 2.07 -19.53 -27.96
C GLY A 472 2.50 -20.92 -28.45
N ALA A 473 3.26 -20.99 -29.56
CA ALA A 473 3.77 -22.24 -30.08
C ALA A 473 4.71 -23.00 -29.12
N ARG A 474 5.30 -22.29 -28.16
CA ARG A 474 6.17 -22.85 -27.11
C ARG A 474 5.45 -23.12 -25.80
N GLY A 475 4.17 -22.77 -25.68
CA GLY A 475 3.42 -22.85 -24.41
C GLY A 475 3.85 -21.84 -23.36
N PHE A 476 4.46 -20.72 -23.76
CA PHE A 476 4.87 -19.64 -22.86
C PHE A 476 3.74 -18.67 -22.53
N ILE A 477 2.69 -18.72 -23.31
CA ILE A 477 1.37 -18.15 -23.02
C ILE A 477 0.31 -19.24 -23.22
N ASP A 478 -0.79 -19.14 -22.50
CA ASP A 478 -1.87 -20.15 -22.54
C ASP A 478 -2.81 -19.90 -23.71
N ASP A 479 -3.02 -18.65 -24.10
CA ASP A 479 -3.83 -18.31 -25.26
C ASP A 479 -3.55 -16.89 -25.78
N VAL A 480 -3.91 -16.65 -27.04
CA VAL A 480 -4.04 -15.32 -27.64
C VAL A 480 -5.51 -14.99 -27.68
N ILE A 481 -5.91 -13.95 -26.93
CA ILE A 481 -7.32 -13.60 -26.71
C ILE A 481 -7.69 -12.29 -27.40
N GLN A 482 -8.95 -12.14 -27.80
CA GLN A 482 -9.47 -10.86 -28.28
C GLN A 482 -9.57 -9.88 -27.10
N PRO A 483 -9.20 -8.60 -27.29
CA PRO A 483 -9.20 -7.64 -26.19
C PRO A 483 -10.55 -7.52 -25.45
N HIS A 484 -11.67 -7.50 -26.18
CA HIS A 484 -13.02 -7.42 -25.58
C HIS A 484 -13.41 -8.62 -24.71
N GLU A 485 -12.71 -9.77 -24.81
CA GLU A 485 -12.96 -10.96 -23.99
C GLU A 485 -12.18 -10.95 -22.67
N THR A 486 -11.34 -9.97 -22.44
CA THR A 486 -10.36 -9.97 -21.33
C THR A 486 -11.03 -10.21 -19.98
N ARG A 487 -12.13 -9.51 -19.66
CA ARG A 487 -12.87 -9.73 -18.41
C ARG A 487 -13.31 -11.17 -18.24
N MET A 488 -13.99 -11.74 -19.22
CA MET A 488 -14.50 -13.09 -19.16
C MET A 488 -13.38 -14.12 -18.94
N ARG A 489 -12.26 -13.95 -19.64
CA ARG A 489 -11.12 -14.87 -19.53
C ARG A 489 -10.46 -14.79 -18.15
N ILE A 490 -10.36 -13.60 -17.58
CA ILE A 490 -9.84 -13.37 -16.22
C ILE A 490 -10.78 -14.00 -15.19
N CYS A 491 -12.07 -13.70 -15.23
CA CYS A 491 -13.03 -14.24 -14.28
C CYS A 491 -13.08 -15.78 -14.28
N ARG A 492 -13.07 -16.40 -15.47
CA ARG A 492 -13.01 -17.86 -15.60
C ARG A 492 -11.72 -18.45 -15.05
N SER A 493 -10.58 -17.79 -15.27
CA SER A 493 -9.30 -18.21 -14.74
C SER A 493 -9.25 -18.11 -13.21
N LEU A 494 -9.79 -17.04 -12.63
CA LEU A 494 -9.91 -16.87 -11.18
C LEU A 494 -10.80 -17.96 -10.57
N ALA A 495 -11.93 -18.27 -11.19
CA ALA A 495 -12.83 -19.33 -10.74
C ALA A 495 -12.14 -20.71 -10.74
N MET A 496 -11.36 -21.01 -11.77
CA MET A 496 -10.56 -22.24 -11.86
C MET A 496 -9.47 -22.28 -10.77
N LEU A 497 -8.83 -21.14 -10.47
CA LEU A 497 -7.72 -21.03 -9.52
C LEU A 497 -8.15 -20.82 -8.07
N LYS A 498 -9.45 -20.76 -7.77
CA LYS A 498 -9.97 -20.36 -6.45
C LYS A 498 -9.43 -21.21 -5.28
N ASP A 499 -9.13 -22.46 -5.54
CA ASP A 499 -8.62 -23.43 -4.57
C ASP A 499 -7.14 -23.79 -4.81
N LYS A 500 -6.42 -22.95 -5.55
CA LYS A 500 -4.99 -23.13 -5.80
C LYS A 500 -4.24 -23.31 -4.49
N LYS A 501 -3.39 -24.34 -4.44
CA LYS A 501 -2.42 -24.58 -3.36
C LYS A 501 -1.03 -24.60 -3.96
N ALA A 502 -0.16 -23.77 -3.44
CA ALA A 502 1.26 -23.74 -3.77
C ALA A 502 2.05 -23.42 -2.50
N GLU A 503 3.13 -24.16 -2.32
CA GLU A 503 4.00 -24.00 -1.17
C GLU A 503 5.41 -23.67 -1.64
N ASN A 504 6.09 -22.83 -0.87
CA ASN A 504 7.51 -22.57 -1.05
C ASN A 504 8.31 -23.55 -0.18
N PRO A 505 9.58 -23.85 -0.52
CA PRO A 505 10.46 -24.60 0.37
C PRO A 505 10.50 -23.98 1.76
N TRP A 506 10.53 -24.85 2.78
CA TRP A 506 10.61 -24.38 4.15
C TRP A 506 11.86 -23.52 4.41
N ARG A 507 11.66 -22.36 5.05
CA ARG A 507 12.72 -21.44 5.48
C ARG A 507 12.21 -20.53 6.59
N LYS A 508 13.08 -20.02 7.43
CA LYS A 508 12.70 -19.03 8.47
C LYS A 508 12.13 -17.76 7.83
N HIS A 509 12.76 -17.28 6.80
CA HIS A 509 12.33 -16.17 5.92
C HIS A 509 13.16 -16.20 4.63
N GLY A 510 12.71 -15.51 3.59
CA GLY A 510 13.53 -15.28 2.40
C GLY A 510 14.61 -14.23 2.65
N ASN A 511 15.74 -14.36 1.95
CA ASN A 511 16.75 -13.30 1.90
C ASN A 511 16.54 -12.47 0.64
N MET A 512 15.48 -11.68 0.66
CA MET A 512 15.14 -10.78 -0.44
C MET A 512 16.21 -9.69 -0.56
N PRO A 513 16.58 -9.25 -1.79
CA PRO A 513 17.47 -8.09 -1.97
C PRO A 513 16.82 -6.84 -1.37
N LEU A 514 17.36 -6.31 -0.28
CA LEU A 514 16.83 -5.13 0.43
C LEU A 514 17.49 -3.84 -0.04
#